data_0b681c84276b6cd32f7839066694fe9d
#
_entry.id   0b681c84276b6cd32f7839066694fe9d
#
_cell.length_a   1.000
_cell.length_b   1.000
_cell.length_c   1.000
_cell.angle_alpha   90.00
_cell.angle_beta   90.00
_cell.angle_gamma   90.00
#
_symmetry.space_group_name_H-M   'P 1'
#
loop_
_entity.id
_entity.type
_entity.pdbx_description
1 polymer ?
#
loop_
_entity_poly.entity_id
_entity_poly.type
_entity_poly.pdbx_seq_one_letter_code
_entity_poly.pdbx_strand_id
1 'polypeptide(L)'
;RFKPNDNVAILAGVYDDDPGAGAFDDNQQALDPRGGRFSLKNGALWIAELQYSTKLLGLPGTYKLGGWYDSASFPDQLYGYNHRGNYSLYGVVDQTLWQSPKRSAQTLNVFGRIMGAPDDRNLVDFGFNGGFTLTAPLPGRDNDQAGIDFGLAHVSSRAADAVIAAGASRRPGTETLIEATYQAQATPWLVLQPDIQYVINPSGGIDDPNNPAKQLGNELVVGLRGIVTF
;
A
#
# COMPACT_ATOMS: atom_id res chain seq x y z
N ARG A 1 17.71 5.14 -12.20
CA ARG A 1 17.57 3.69 -12.49
C ARG A 1 18.81 3.18 -13.19
N PHE A 2 19.43 2.15 -12.66
CA PHE A 2 20.58 1.46 -13.21
C PHE A 2 20.21 -0.01 -13.49
N LYS A 3 20.58 -0.54 -14.68
CA LYS A 3 20.34 -1.91 -15.07
C LYS A 3 21.68 -2.58 -15.40
N PRO A 4 22.26 -3.35 -14.47
CA PRO A 4 23.52 -4.08 -14.74
C PRO A 4 23.36 -5.22 -15.75
N ASN A 5 22.13 -5.76 -15.87
CA ASN A 5 21.74 -6.75 -16.87
C ASN A 5 20.22 -6.75 -17.07
N ASP A 6 19.70 -7.63 -17.94
CA ASP A 6 18.26 -7.68 -18.26
C ASP A 6 17.37 -8.14 -17.10
N ASN A 7 17.94 -8.86 -16.15
CA ASN A 7 17.20 -9.42 -15.01
C ASN A 7 17.20 -8.51 -13.78
N VAL A 8 18.15 -7.57 -13.68
CA VAL A 8 18.34 -6.74 -12.47
C VAL A 8 18.17 -5.28 -12.80
N ALA A 9 17.38 -4.59 -11.98
CA ALA A 9 17.31 -3.14 -11.97
C ALA A 9 17.46 -2.61 -10.54
N ILE A 10 18.25 -1.54 -10.39
CA ILE A 10 18.42 -0.80 -9.13
C ILE A 10 17.81 0.58 -9.34
N LEU A 11 16.91 0.96 -8.47
CA LEU A 11 16.29 2.27 -8.41
C LEU A 11 16.76 2.96 -7.14
N ALA A 12 17.07 4.25 -7.23
CA ALA A 12 17.33 5.08 -6.07
C ALA A 12 16.85 6.50 -6.35
N GLY A 13 16.43 7.19 -5.30
CA GLY A 13 15.98 8.57 -5.35
C GLY A 13 16.16 9.27 -4.01
N VAL A 14 16.25 10.59 -4.08
CA VAL A 14 16.23 11.50 -2.94
C VAL A 14 15.13 12.51 -3.17
N TYR A 15 14.31 12.73 -2.17
CA TYR A 15 13.13 13.58 -2.23
C TYR A 15 13.14 14.57 -1.07
N ASP A 16 12.46 15.69 -1.27
CA ASP A 16 12.07 16.57 -0.18
C ASP A 16 11.10 15.82 0.73
N ASP A 17 11.36 15.78 2.03
CA ASP A 17 10.51 15.12 3.03
C ASP A 17 9.27 15.97 3.38
N ASP A 18 9.37 17.31 3.20
CA ASP A 18 8.31 18.27 3.50
C ASP A 18 8.16 19.32 2.38
N PRO A 19 7.64 18.94 1.20
CA PRO A 19 7.50 19.85 0.07
C PRO A 19 6.54 21.02 0.33
N GLY A 20 5.63 20.89 1.31
CA GLY A 20 4.74 21.95 1.76
C GLY A 20 5.44 22.98 2.67
N ALA A 21 6.50 22.59 3.36
CA ALA A 21 7.30 23.39 4.30
C ALA A 21 6.48 24.17 5.34
N GLY A 22 5.67 23.48 6.07
CA GLY A 22 4.91 24.06 7.17
C GLY A 22 4.74 23.07 8.31
N ALA A 23 4.02 23.48 9.34
CA ALA A 23 3.49 22.53 10.30
C ALA A 23 2.62 21.51 9.52
N PHE A 24 2.67 20.26 9.96
CA PHE A 24 1.87 19.20 9.38
C PHE A 24 0.40 19.52 9.59
N ASP A 25 -0.19 20.25 8.66
CA ASP A 25 -1.60 20.60 8.63
C ASP A 25 -2.22 20.15 7.30
N ASP A 26 -3.53 20.18 7.22
CA ASP A 26 -4.27 19.73 6.04
C ASP A 26 -4.07 20.62 4.80
N ASN A 27 -3.18 21.62 4.85
CA ASN A 27 -3.04 22.63 3.83
C ASN A 27 -1.68 22.60 3.10
N GLN A 28 -0.94 21.51 3.17
CA GLN A 28 0.38 21.33 2.54
C GLN A 28 0.36 21.67 1.05
N GLN A 29 -0.67 21.27 0.34
CA GLN A 29 -0.82 21.55 -1.10
C GLN A 29 -1.04 23.03 -1.39
N ALA A 30 -1.63 23.79 -0.48
CA ALA A 30 -1.79 25.24 -0.64
C ALA A 30 -0.48 25.99 -0.41
N LEU A 31 0.45 25.43 0.37
CA LEU A 31 1.77 26.02 0.62
C LEU A 31 2.74 25.87 -0.57
N ASP A 32 2.54 24.82 -1.39
CA ASP A 32 3.26 24.65 -2.68
C ASP A 32 2.30 24.29 -3.83
N PRO A 33 1.42 25.24 -4.25
CA PRO A 33 0.38 24.97 -5.24
C PRO A 33 0.93 24.66 -6.65
N ARG A 34 2.21 24.91 -6.89
CA ARG A 34 2.87 24.64 -8.18
C ARG A 34 3.75 23.41 -8.16
N GLY A 35 3.94 22.76 -7.00
CA GLY A 35 4.80 21.59 -6.84
C GLY A 35 6.26 21.84 -7.23
N GLY A 36 6.73 23.10 -7.12
CA GLY A 36 8.06 23.51 -7.57
C GLY A 36 9.10 23.68 -6.45
N ARG A 37 8.68 23.47 -5.21
CA ARG A 37 9.56 23.61 -4.06
C ARG A 37 10.37 22.34 -3.86
N PHE A 38 11.65 22.53 -3.56
CA PHE A 38 12.56 21.46 -3.18
C PHE A 38 13.53 21.95 -2.11
N SER A 39 13.56 21.33 -0.95
CA SER A 39 14.42 21.68 0.16
C SER A 39 14.82 20.45 0.96
N LEU A 40 16.08 20.28 1.25
CA LEU A 40 16.60 19.22 2.11
C LEU A 40 17.03 19.76 3.49
N LYS A 41 16.55 20.95 3.88
CA LYS A 41 16.99 21.61 5.12
C LYS A 41 16.42 20.97 6.38
N ASN A 42 15.18 20.49 6.31
CA ASN A 42 14.47 19.89 7.45
C ASN A 42 14.66 18.40 7.50
N GLY A 43 14.84 17.78 6.34
CA GLY A 43 15.06 16.36 6.15
C GLY A 43 15.20 16.01 4.68
N ALA A 44 15.46 14.76 4.43
CA ALA A 44 15.53 14.18 3.09
C ALA A 44 15.01 12.74 3.13
N LEU A 45 14.09 12.43 2.23
CA LEU A 45 13.61 11.06 2.04
C LEU A 45 14.47 10.36 0.99
N TRP A 46 15.19 9.34 1.41
CA TRP A 46 16.00 8.45 0.57
C TRP A 46 15.22 7.18 0.31
N ILE A 47 15.15 6.75 -0.95
CA ILE A 47 14.49 5.51 -1.34
C ILE A 47 15.44 4.70 -2.22
N ALA A 48 15.51 3.38 -1.99
CA ALA A 48 16.22 2.46 -2.86
C ALA A 48 15.46 1.14 -3.01
N GLU A 49 15.48 0.57 -4.21
CA GLU A 49 14.82 -0.68 -4.55
C GLU A 49 15.69 -1.50 -5.51
N LEU A 50 15.88 -2.77 -5.18
CA LEU A 50 16.42 -3.80 -6.06
C LEU A 50 15.26 -4.58 -6.68
N GLN A 51 15.23 -4.67 -8.00
CA GLN A 51 14.28 -5.48 -8.75
C GLN A 51 14.99 -6.62 -9.43
N TYR A 52 14.47 -7.84 -9.28
CA TYR A 52 14.94 -9.04 -9.96
C TYR A 52 13.81 -9.68 -10.76
N SER A 53 13.96 -9.70 -12.09
CA SER A 53 12.99 -10.32 -12.99
C SER A 53 13.56 -11.62 -13.51
N THR A 54 12.80 -12.71 -13.42
CA THR A 54 13.22 -14.04 -13.86
C THR A 54 12.02 -14.87 -14.29
N LYS A 55 12.30 -16.09 -14.76
CA LYS A 55 11.26 -17.09 -15.03
C LYS A 55 11.39 -18.24 -14.04
N LEU A 56 10.38 -18.37 -13.18
CA LEU A 56 10.25 -19.52 -12.30
C LEU A 56 9.39 -20.56 -13.01
N LEU A 57 9.89 -21.79 -13.18
CA LEU A 57 9.22 -22.87 -13.93
C LEU A 57 8.79 -22.44 -15.36
N GLY A 58 9.57 -21.57 -16.00
CA GLY A 58 9.27 -21.04 -17.33
C GLY A 58 8.31 -19.85 -17.39
N LEU A 59 7.66 -19.48 -16.28
CA LEU A 59 6.69 -18.41 -16.16
C LEU A 59 7.33 -17.14 -15.56
N PRO A 60 6.97 -15.94 -16.06
CA PRO A 60 7.61 -14.69 -15.64
C PRO A 60 7.27 -14.34 -14.20
N GLY A 61 8.24 -13.79 -13.49
CA GLY A 61 8.09 -13.23 -12.16
C GLY A 61 9.02 -12.06 -11.91
N THR A 62 8.64 -11.16 -11.01
CA THR A 62 9.44 -10.02 -10.56
C THR A 62 9.41 -9.96 -9.04
N TYR A 63 10.60 -9.88 -8.46
CA TYR A 63 10.82 -9.81 -7.02
C TYR A 63 11.52 -8.50 -6.71
N LYS A 64 11.04 -7.77 -5.70
CA LYS A 64 11.60 -6.48 -5.32
C LYS A 64 11.90 -6.47 -3.83
N LEU A 65 13.03 -5.90 -3.48
CA LEU A 65 13.41 -5.59 -2.10
C LEU A 65 13.81 -4.13 -2.06
N GLY A 66 13.17 -3.38 -1.21
CA GLY A 66 13.42 -1.95 -1.09
C GLY A 66 13.31 -1.45 0.33
N GLY A 67 13.67 -0.20 0.50
CA GLY A 67 13.52 0.51 1.75
C GLY A 67 13.63 2.01 1.51
N TRP A 68 13.18 2.74 2.51
CA TRP A 68 13.34 4.17 2.56
C TRP A 68 13.86 4.60 3.92
N TYR A 69 14.53 5.74 3.94
CA TYR A 69 15.00 6.42 5.13
C TYR A 69 14.73 7.91 4.99
N ASP A 70 14.08 8.49 5.99
CA ASP A 70 13.85 9.90 6.12
C ASP A 70 14.68 10.45 7.28
N SER A 71 15.43 11.52 7.06
CA SER A 71 16.34 12.09 8.04
C SER A 71 15.72 13.16 8.95
N ALA A 72 14.44 13.47 8.77
CA ALA A 72 13.69 14.43 9.59
C ALA A 72 13.46 13.95 11.03
N SER A 73 12.76 14.75 11.80
CA SER A 73 12.41 14.45 13.18
C SER A 73 10.94 14.03 13.27
N PHE A 74 10.68 12.90 13.93
CA PHE A 74 9.35 12.27 14.03
C PHE A 74 8.94 12.17 15.50
N PRO A 75 7.70 12.55 15.85
CA PRO A 75 7.21 12.41 17.22
C PRO A 75 7.07 10.93 17.59
N ASP A 76 7.42 10.61 18.84
CA ASP A 76 7.07 9.32 19.42
C ASP A 76 5.56 9.18 19.52
N GLN A 77 5.03 8.00 19.22
CA GLN A 77 3.59 7.76 19.18
C GLN A 77 2.94 7.80 20.58
N LEU A 78 3.70 7.62 21.65
CA LEU A 78 3.21 7.57 23.02
C LEU A 78 3.83 8.65 23.92
N TYR A 79 5.13 8.91 23.76
CA TYR A 79 5.88 9.79 24.64
C TYR A 79 6.15 11.15 23.98
N GLY A 80 6.30 12.20 24.74
CA GLY A 80 6.44 13.57 24.26
C GLY A 80 7.85 13.95 23.72
N TYR A 81 8.66 13.01 23.26
CA TYR A 81 9.95 13.27 22.64
C TYR A 81 9.95 12.88 21.17
N ASN A 82 10.94 13.34 20.44
CA ASN A 82 11.09 13.06 19.02
C ASN A 82 12.24 12.09 18.74
N HIS A 83 12.05 11.24 17.74
CA HIS A 83 13.08 10.41 17.13
C HIS A 83 13.68 11.11 15.92
N ARG A 84 14.98 11.07 15.78
CA ARG A 84 15.63 11.49 14.55
C ARG A 84 15.66 10.34 13.55
N GLY A 85 15.15 10.59 12.38
CA GLY A 85 15.06 9.62 11.30
C GLY A 85 13.87 8.66 11.42
N ASN A 86 13.38 8.23 10.29
CA ASN A 86 12.38 7.17 10.15
C ASN A 86 12.77 6.27 8.99
N TYR A 87 12.33 5.02 8.98
CA TYR A 87 12.65 4.08 7.91
C TYR A 87 11.63 2.97 7.79
N SER A 88 11.60 2.35 6.63
CA SER A 88 10.85 1.11 6.40
C SER A 88 11.59 0.23 5.42
N LEU A 89 11.41 -1.08 5.58
CA LEU A 89 11.81 -2.08 4.59
C LEU A 89 10.57 -2.72 4.00
N TYR A 90 10.64 -3.08 2.72
CA TYR A 90 9.55 -3.78 2.06
C TYR A 90 10.06 -4.81 1.06
N GLY A 91 9.25 -5.84 0.85
CA GLY A 91 9.42 -6.84 -0.20
C GLY A 91 8.18 -6.94 -1.06
N VAL A 92 8.37 -7.19 -2.36
CA VAL A 92 7.26 -7.39 -3.32
C VAL A 92 7.54 -8.62 -4.16
N VAL A 93 6.52 -9.42 -4.39
CA VAL A 93 6.50 -10.52 -5.34
C VAL A 93 5.35 -10.35 -6.32
N ASP A 94 5.65 -10.46 -7.61
CA ASP A 94 4.68 -10.57 -8.69
C ASP A 94 5.07 -11.80 -9.51
N GLN A 95 4.25 -12.87 -9.55
CA GLN A 95 4.59 -14.13 -10.19
C GLN A 95 3.40 -14.71 -10.97
N THR A 96 3.61 -15.02 -12.24
CA THR A 96 2.68 -15.82 -13.01
C THR A 96 2.78 -17.29 -12.57
N LEU A 97 1.68 -17.82 -12.04
CA LEU A 97 1.60 -19.21 -11.56
C LEU A 97 1.18 -20.18 -12.66
N TRP A 98 0.37 -19.70 -13.58
CA TRP A 98 -0.16 -20.52 -14.65
C TRP A 98 -0.50 -19.68 -15.88
N GLN A 99 -0.31 -20.28 -17.06
CA GLN A 99 -0.76 -19.75 -18.34
C GLN A 99 -1.50 -20.84 -19.11
N SER A 100 -2.63 -20.47 -19.69
CA SER A 100 -3.44 -21.43 -20.46
C SER A 100 -2.72 -21.86 -21.73
N PRO A 101 -2.59 -23.18 -21.97
CA PRO A 101 -2.01 -23.67 -23.23
C PRO A 101 -2.90 -23.42 -24.46
N LYS A 102 -4.20 -23.15 -24.26
CA LYS A 102 -5.16 -22.88 -25.33
C LYS A 102 -5.41 -21.41 -25.57
N ARG A 103 -5.23 -20.56 -24.57
CA ARG A 103 -5.48 -19.11 -24.60
C ARG A 103 -4.32 -18.40 -23.93
N SER A 104 -3.33 -17.98 -24.75
CA SER A 104 -2.08 -17.38 -24.24
C SER A 104 -2.31 -16.11 -23.40
N ALA A 105 -3.41 -15.38 -23.63
CA ALA A 105 -3.78 -14.21 -22.83
C ALA A 105 -4.27 -14.59 -21.41
N GLN A 106 -4.72 -15.83 -21.21
CA GLN A 106 -5.26 -16.26 -19.92
C GLN A 106 -4.15 -16.70 -18.98
N THR A 107 -3.94 -15.94 -17.92
CA THR A 107 -2.91 -16.20 -16.90
C THR A 107 -3.47 -16.05 -15.50
N LEU A 108 -3.02 -16.90 -14.58
CA LEU A 108 -3.20 -16.72 -13.15
C LEU A 108 -1.91 -16.18 -12.55
N ASN A 109 -1.99 -15.05 -11.89
CA ASN A 109 -0.87 -14.38 -11.26
C ASN A 109 -1.12 -14.29 -9.75
N VAL A 110 -0.06 -14.38 -8.96
CA VAL A 110 -0.04 -14.04 -7.55
C VAL A 110 0.81 -12.78 -7.35
N PHE A 111 0.36 -11.92 -6.46
CA PHE A 111 1.16 -10.82 -5.97
C PHE A 111 1.19 -10.81 -4.45
N GLY A 112 2.24 -10.27 -3.88
CA GLY A 112 2.38 -10.10 -2.44
C GLY A 112 3.29 -8.93 -2.13
N ARG A 113 2.95 -8.17 -1.11
CA ARG A 113 3.72 -7.06 -0.56
C ARG A 113 3.76 -7.17 0.94
N ILE A 114 4.92 -6.96 1.52
CA ILE A 114 5.13 -6.92 2.97
C ILE A 114 5.96 -5.70 3.29
N MET A 115 5.62 -5.01 4.37
CA MET A 115 6.39 -3.87 4.84
C MET A 115 6.47 -3.86 6.35
N GLY A 116 7.57 -3.29 6.88
CA GLY A 116 7.77 -3.08 8.31
C GLY A 116 8.51 -1.78 8.58
N ALA A 117 8.09 -1.09 9.65
CA ALA A 117 8.65 0.17 10.12
C ALA A 117 8.76 0.16 11.65
N PRO A 118 9.56 1.05 12.30
CA PRO A 118 9.61 1.17 13.74
C PRO A 118 8.25 1.48 14.37
N ASP A 119 7.91 0.80 15.44
CA ASP A 119 6.65 0.97 16.18
C ASP A 119 6.57 2.28 16.97
N ASP A 120 7.72 2.86 17.27
CA ASP A 120 7.83 4.02 18.17
C ASP A 120 7.44 5.35 17.51
N ARG A 121 7.50 5.45 16.19
CA ARG A 121 7.25 6.69 15.41
C ARG A 121 6.30 6.52 14.23
N ASN A 122 5.74 5.33 14.04
CA ASN A 122 4.77 5.05 12.99
C ASN A 122 3.45 4.56 13.59
N LEU A 123 2.34 5.05 13.04
CA LEU A 123 1.01 4.57 13.41
C LEU A 123 0.82 3.10 13.01
N VAL A 124 1.35 2.72 11.85
CA VAL A 124 1.35 1.35 11.33
C VAL A 124 2.81 0.89 11.26
N ASP A 125 3.13 -0.19 11.95
CA ASP A 125 4.49 -0.76 12.01
C ASP A 125 4.65 -1.99 11.11
N PHE A 126 3.55 -2.64 10.71
CA PHE A 126 3.55 -3.78 9.81
C PHE A 126 2.37 -3.74 8.86
N GLY A 127 2.61 -4.03 7.58
CA GLY A 127 1.59 -4.17 6.56
C GLY A 127 1.86 -5.36 5.66
N PHE A 128 0.79 -6.01 5.25
CA PHE A 128 0.80 -7.04 4.22
C PHE A 128 -0.36 -6.81 3.26
N ASN A 129 -0.12 -7.07 1.97
CA ASN A 129 -1.15 -7.10 0.96
C ASN A 129 -0.78 -8.18 -0.07
N GLY A 130 -1.73 -8.99 -0.45
CA GLY A 130 -1.48 -10.05 -1.42
C GLY A 130 -2.75 -10.69 -1.95
N GLY A 131 -2.66 -11.25 -3.15
CA GLY A 131 -3.83 -11.80 -3.79
C GLY A 131 -3.52 -12.52 -5.10
N PHE A 132 -4.59 -12.80 -5.82
CA PHE A 132 -4.54 -13.46 -7.11
C PHE A 132 -5.26 -12.63 -8.17
N THR A 133 -4.71 -12.62 -9.37
CA THR A 133 -5.31 -11.98 -10.54
C THR A 133 -5.42 -13.00 -11.68
N LEU A 134 -6.62 -13.21 -12.18
CA LEU A 134 -6.90 -13.99 -13.37
C LEU A 134 -7.11 -13.04 -14.55
N THR A 135 -6.17 -13.00 -15.48
CA THR A 135 -6.30 -12.26 -16.74
C THR A 135 -7.10 -13.10 -17.74
N ALA A 136 -7.89 -12.45 -18.60
CA ALA A 136 -8.76 -13.08 -19.59
C ALA A 136 -9.66 -14.17 -18.99
N PRO A 137 -10.45 -13.87 -17.91
CA PRO A 137 -11.22 -14.91 -17.20
C PRO A 137 -12.28 -15.57 -18.07
N LEU A 138 -12.87 -14.84 -19.01
CA LEU A 138 -13.96 -15.31 -19.86
C LEU A 138 -13.55 -15.39 -21.34
N PRO A 139 -14.12 -16.32 -22.13
CA PRO A 139 -13.92 -16.37 -23.58
C PRO A 139 -14.36 -15.07 -24.26
N GLY A 140 -13.53 -14.56 -25.18
CA GLY A 140 -13.79 -13.29 -25.89
C GLY A 140 -13.59 -12.03 -25.07
N ARG A 141 -13.09 -12.14 -23.84
CA ARG A 141 -12.80 -11.05 -22.89
C ARG A 141 -11.32 -11.05 -22.50
N ASP A 142 -10.44 -10.99 -23.49
CA ASP A 142 -9.00 -11.17 -23.29
C ASP A 142 -8.31 -10.00 -22.58
N ASN A 143 -8.96 -8.84 -22.53
CA ASN A 143 -8.48 -7.65 -21.83
C ASN A 143 -9.08 -7.48 -20.42
N ASP A 144 -9.94 -8.38 -19.99
CA ASP A 144 -10.54 -8.32 -18.67
C ASP A 144 -9.65 -8.96 -17.61
N GLN A 145 -9.86 -8.56 -16.36
CA GLN A 145 -9.18 -9.14 -15.21
C GLN A 145 -10.17 -9.36 -14.06
N ALA A 146 -10.01 -10.46 -13.35
CA ALA A 146 -10.68 -10.72 -12.08
C ALA A 146 -9.62 -10.83 -10.99
N GLY A 147 -9.89 -10.29 -9.80
CA GLY A 147 -8.95 -10.32 -8.69
C GLY A 147 -9.62 -10.61 -7.36
N ILE A 148 -8.86 -11.26 -6.48
CA ILE A 148 -9.16 -11.36 -5.04
C ILE A 148 -7.93 -10.89 -4.31
N ASP A 149 -8.10 -9.98 -3.37
CA ASP A 149 -7.05 -9.39 -2.53
C ASP A 149 -7.35 -9.59 -1.05
N PHE A 150 -6.28 -9.73 -0.29
CA PHE A 150 -6.27 -9.71 1.16
C PHE A 150 -5.21 -8.72 1.63
N GLY A 151 -5.61 -7.77 2.46
CA GLY A 151 -4.73 -6.78 3.06
C GLY A 151 -4.83 -6.79 4.58
N LEU A 152 -3.74 -6.47 5.26
CA LEU A 152 -3.76 -6.15 6.67
C LEU A 152 -2.80 -4.99 7.00
N ALA A 153 -3.19 -4.19 7.99
CA ALA A 153 -2.39 -3.14 8.59
C ALA A 153 -2.43 -3.30 10.13
N HIS A 154 -1.26 -3.44 10.73
CA HIS A 154 -1.12 -3.55 12.18
C HIS A 154 -0.83 -2.18 12.79
N VAL A 155 -1.69 -1.73 13.69
CA VAL A 155 -1.46 -0.50 14.47
C VAL A 155 -0.31 -0.78 15.44
N SER A 156 0.72 0.07 15.41
CA SER A 156 1.91 -0.11 16.25
C SER A 156 1.56 -0.15 17.74
N SER A 157 2.35 -0.88 18.51
CA SER A 157 2.09 -1.04 19.94
C SER A 157 2.05 0.29 20.68
N ARG A 158 2.95 1.23 20.36
CA ARG A 158 2.97 2.55 21.00
C ARG A 158 1.78 3.42 20.60
N ALA A 159 1.38 3.42 19.34
CA ALA A 159 0.18 4.13 18.91
C ALA A 159 -1.07 3.56 19.59
N ALA A 160 -1.17 2.24 19.69
CA ALA A 160 -2.28 1.59 20.39
C ALA A 160 -2.31 1.93 21.89
N ASP A 161 -1.15 1.99 22.55
CA ASP A 161 -1.05 2.39 23.97
C ASP A 161 -1.37 3.87 24.15
N ALA A 162 -1.03 4.74 23.19
CA ALA A 162 -1.42 6.16 23.22
C ALA A 162 -2.94 6.35 23.16
N VAL A 163 -3.64 5.56 22.35
CA VAL A 163 -5.10 5.56 22.26
C VAL A 163 -5.72 5.19 23.63
N ILE A 164 -5.20 4.18 24.31
CA ILE A 164 -5.62 3.82 25.68
C ILE A 164 -5.30 4.93 26.68
N ALA A 165 -4.10 5.52 26.61
CA ALA A 165 -3.72 6.63 27.48
C ALA A 165 -4.60 7.88 27.29
N ALA A 166 -5.16 8.07 26.09
CA ALA A 166 -6.12 9.11 25.78
C ALA A 166 -7.55 8.80 26.27
N GLY A 167 -7.79 7.64 26.92
CA GLY A 167 -9.06 7.28 27.54
C GLY A 167 -9.97 6.37 26.72
N ALA A 168 -9.49 5.81 25.61
CA ALA A 168 -10.26 4.81 24.86
C ALA A 168 -10.42 3.51 25.66
N SER A 169 -11.54 2.80 25.43
CA SER A 169 -11.84 1.54 26.11
C SER A 169 -11.19 0.34 25.42
N ARG A 170 -10.81 0.47 24.14
CA ARG A 170 -10.23 -0.59 23.33
C ARG A 170 -8.88 -0.21 22.78
N ARG A 171 -7.98 -1.17 22.87
CA ARG A 171 -6.65 -1.05 22.29
C ARG A 171 -6.72 -1.43 20.80
N PRO A 172 -6.40 -0.52 19.86
CA PRO A 172 -6.34 -0.86 18.45
C PRO A 172 -5.35 -1.99 18.15
N GLY A 173 -5.66 -2.78 17.14
CA GLY A 173 -4.81 -3.89 16.71
C GLY A 173 -4.67 -3.92 15.18
N THR A 174 -5.12 -4.99 14.54
CA THR A 174 -5.00 -5.18 13.10
C THR A 174 -6.32 -4.90 12.40
N GLU A 175 -6.27 -4.02 11.40
CA GLU A 175 -7.32 -3.92 10.39
C GLU A 175 -7.04 -4.93 9.29
N THR A 176 -8.07 -5.58 8.77
CA THR A 176 -7.97 -6.54 7.66
C THR A 176 -8.98 -6.20 6.58
N LEU A 177 -8.52 -6.22 5.32
CA LEU A 177 -9.33 -6.02 4.13
C LEU A 177 -9.37 -7.32 3.32
N ILE A 178 -10.56 -7.67 2.83
CA ILE A 178 -10.75 -8.69 1.79
C ILE A 178 -11.48 -8.01 0.64
N GLU A 179 -10.94 -8.10 -0.57
CA GLU A 179 -11.53 -7.50 -1.76
C GLU A 179 -11.73 -8.53 -2.87
N ALA A 180 -12.84 -8.41 -3.59
CA ALA A 180 -13.05 -9.06 -4.87
C ALA A 180 -13.39 -7.99 -5.91
N THR A 181 -12.72 -8.04 -7.07
CA THR A 181 -12.87 -7.05 -8.12
C THR A 181 -12.90 -7.68 -9.50
N TYR A 182 -13.57 -7.01 -10.45
CA TYR A 182 -13.58 -7.39 -11.85
C TYR A 182 -13.37 -6.16 -12.73
N GLN A 183 -12.27 -6.12 -13.46
CA GLN A 183 -11.98 -5.05 -14.41
C GLN A 183 -12.45 -5.47 -15.80
N ALA A 184 -13.46 -4.80 -16.30
CA ALA A 184 -14.08 -5.03 -17.62
C ALA A 184 -13.60 -3.98 -18.62
N GLN A 185 -12.92 -4.39 -19.70
CA GLN A 185 -12.67 -3.53 -20.86
C GLN A 185 -13.98 -3.41 -21.65
N ALA A 186 -14.82 -2.41 -21.33
CA ALA A 186 -16.12 -2.22 -21.95
C ALA A 186 -16.00 -1.75 -23.41
N THR A 187 -15.06 -0.84 -23.68
CA THR A 187 -14.67 -0.37 -25.03
C THR A 187 -13.15 -0.14 -25.06
N PRO A 188 -12.49 0.11 -26.21
CA PRO A 188 -11.07 0.43 -26.25
C PRO A 188 -10.64 1.63 -25.38
N TRP A 189 -11.57 2.53 -25.07
CA TRP A 189 -11.34 3.76 -24.31
C TRP A 189 -12.00 3.77 -22.93
N LEU A 190 -12.82 2.74 -22.57
CA LEU A 190 -13.55 2.68 -21.30
C LEU A 190 -13.31 1.36 -20.59
N VAL A 191 -12.81 1.45 -19.36
CA VAL A 191 -12.76 0.34 -18.40
C VAL A 191 -13.74 0.61 -17.28
N LEU A 192 -14.53 -0.38 -16.90
CA LEU A 192 -15.38 -0.38 -15.71
C LEU A 192 -14.89 -1.43 -14.74
N GLN A 193 -14.77 -1.06 -13.47
CA GLN A 193 -14.25 -1.94 -12.44
C GLN A 193 -15.14 -1.88 -11.19
N PRO A 194 -16.17 -2.74 -11.09
CA PRO A 194 -16.85 -2.99 -9.83
C PRO A 194 -15.92 -3.70 -8.84
N ASP A 195 -16.08 -3.37 -7.57
CA ASP A 195 -15.40 -4.02 -6.45
C ASP A 195 -16.35 -4.17 -5.25
N ILE A 196 -16.05 -5.16 -4.44
CA ILE A 196 -16.68 -5.38 -3.15
C ILE A 196 -15.58 -5.62 -2.12
N GLN A 197 -15.62 -4.88 -1.02
CA GLN A 197 -14.61 -4.92 0.03
C GLN A 197 -15.29 -5.22 1.37
N TYR A 198 -14.67 -6.08 2.17
CA TYR A 198 -15.07 -6.34 3.53
C TYR A 198 -13.93 -5.99 4.48
N VAL A 199 -14.17 -4.95 5.31
CA VAL A 199 -13.19 -4.45 6.27
C VAL A 199 -13.51 -5.04 7.63
N ILE A 200 -12.55 -5.74 8.20
CA ILE A 200 -12.63 -6.35 9.52
C ILE A 200 -11.80 -5.50 10.49
N ASN A 201 -12.38 -5.13 11.61
CA ASN A 201 -11.79 -4.24 12.61
C ASN A 201 -11.31 -2.91 12.01
N PRO A 202 -12.18 -2.09 11.41
CA PRO A 202 -11.79 -0.78 10.88
C PRO A 202 -10.97 0.02 11.88
N SER A 203 -9.89 0.67 11.40
CA SER A 203 -8.93 1.41 12.25
C SER A 203 -8.28 0.57 13.36
N GLY A 204 -8.22 -0.77 13.17
CA GLY A 204 -7.71 -1.71 14.17
C GLY A 204 -8.71 -2.09 15.26
N GLY A 205 -10.00 -1.78 15.10
CA GLY A 205 -11.06 -2.14 16.05
C GLY A 205 -11.21 -1.15 17.20
N ILE A 206 -11.13 0.12 16.93
CA ILE A 206 -11.35 1.23 17.88
C ILE A 206 -12.78 1.26 18.43
N ASP A 207 -13.01 2.08 19.44
CA ASP A 207 -14.34 2.41 19.93
C ASP A 207 -15.16 3.11 18.83
N ASP A 208 -16.45 2.79 18.72
CA ASP A 208 -17.36 3.46 17.78
C ASP A 208 -17.52 4.94 18.19
N PRO A 209 -17.17 5.91 17.33
CA PRO A 209 -17.29 7.33 17.63
C PRO A 209 -18.71 7.76 18.02
N ASN A 210 -19.74 7.05 17.55
CA ASN A 210 -21.15 7.33 17.86
C ASN A 210 -21.64 6.58 19.09
N ASN A 211 -20.94 5.53 19.52
CA ASN A 211 -21.27 4.76 20.72
C ASN A 211 -20.00 4.12 21.33
N PRO A 212 -19.23 4.88 22.13
CA PRO A 212 -17.94 4.41 22.66
C PRO A 212 -18.00 3.16 23.54
N ALA A 213 -19.19 2.73 23.97
CA ALA A 213 -19.37 1.46 24.66
C ALA A 213 -19.24 0.25 23.74
N LYS A 214 -19.31 0.44 22.43
CA LYS A 214 -19.19 -0.60 21.41
C LYS A 214 -17.91 -0.43 20.59
N GLN A 215 -17.45 -1.53 20.00
CA GLN A 215 -16.42 -1.50 18.97
C GLN A 215 -17.02 -1.03 17.64
N LEU A 216 -16.23 -0.29 16.86
CA LEU A 216 -16.58 0.01 15.48
C LEU A 216 -16.80 -1.30 14.71
N GLY A 217 -17.97 -1.43 14.07
CA GLY A 217 -18.38 -2.65 13.38
C GLY A 217 -17.57 -2.87 12.10
N ASN A 218 -17.54 -4.12 11.66
CA ASN A 218 -16.99 -4.44 10.32
C ASN A 218 -17.83 -3.76 9.23
N GLU A 219 -17.20 -3.41 8.12
CA GLU A 219 -17.82 -2.64 7.05
C GLU A 219 -17.81 -3.41 5.73
N LEU A 220 -18.93 -3.30 5.00
CA LEU A 220 -19.04 -3.74 3.62
C LEU A 220 -19.05 -2.51 2.72
N VAL A 221 -18.10 -2.43 1.81
CA VAL A 221 -17.99 -1.36 0.83
C VAL A 221 -18.24 -1.94 -0.56
N VAL A 222 -19.04 -1.26 -1.37
CA VAL A 222 -19.26 -1.61 -2.78
C VAL A 222 -18.87 -0.40 -3.62
N GLY A 223 -17.96 -0.61 -4.54
CA GLY A 223 -17.41 0.42 -5.40
C GLY A 223 -17.65 0.16 -6.88
N LEU A 224 -17.62 1.24 -7.66
CA LEU A 224 -17.55 1.20 -9.12
C LEU A 224 -16.55 2.27 -9.58
N ARG A 225 -15.48 1.84 -10.22
CA ARG A 225 -14.49 2.71 -10.84
C ARG A 225 -14.67 2.74 -12.35
N GLY A 226 -14.66 3.94 -12.95
CA GLY A 226 -14.60 4.15 -14.38
C GLY A 226 -13.25 4.75 -14.79
N ILE A 227 -12.58 4.19 -15.81
CA ILE A 227 -11.35 4.72 -16.38
C ILE A 227 -11.58 5.02 -17.84
N VAL A 228 -11.39 6.29 -18.21
CA VAL A 228 -11.52 6.78 -19.60
C VAL A 228 -10.14 7.13 -20.12
N THR A 229 -9.78 6.59 -21.28
CA THR A 229 -8.52 6.90 -21.98
C THR A 229 -8.85 7.55 -23.32
N PHE A 230 -8.31 8.72 -23.60
CA PHE A 230 -8.55 9.52 -24.82
C PHE A 230 -7.24 10.00 -25.43
#